data_e9658eb5fdd7560a3763f51fb0a2d492
#
_entry.id   e9658eb5fdd7560a3763f51fb0a2d492
#
_cell.length_a   1.000
_cell.length_b   1.000
_cell.length_c   1.000
_cell.angle_alpha   90.00
_cell.angle_beta   90.00
_cell.angle_gamma   90.00
#
_symmetry.space_group_name_H-M   'P 1'
#
loop_
_entity.id
_entity.type
_entity.pdbx_description
1 polymer ?
#
loop_
_entity_poly.entity_id
_entity_poly.type
_entity_poly.pdbx_seq_one_letter_code
_entity_poly.pdbx_strand_id
1 'polypeptide(L)'
;HLNTHRYDEPLAHIHDTRGVTERVDSKGGVVIPVRLHEAREAARELIEQGCKAIVISFLSSYLNGTHERAVRDVCLEVAKEMGVKIPVFASVDYYPVRKETHRTNTTLLEAYAAEPSRAILSNLSQRMKDIGAKYDVRVMASHGGTISWKAKELARTLVSGPIGGVMGSRYLAEQLGYENVACSDIGGTSFDMALIVKGKVSMHQDGDCARLVLSLPLVSMDTIGAGAGSFVRIDPYSNSLKLGPDSAGYRVGTCWPAGGVDTVSVTDCHIILGYLNPDNFLGGILELDVPRARQCVKDQIADPLGLSLEDAAAGVIELLDLSLRQHLRAMISAKGYS
;
A
#
# COMPACT_ATOMS: atom_id res chain seq x y z
N HIS A 1 28.43 6.56 11.20
CA HIS A 1 27.20 7.31 10.93
C HIS A 1 26.06 6.63 11.67
N LEU A 2 25.70 7.18 12.84
CA LEU A 2 24.40 6.91 13.44
C LEU A 2 23.38 7.58 12.53
N ASN A 3 22.86 6.85 11.55
CA ASN A 3 21.64 7.24 10.89
C ASN A 3 20.59 7.31 11.98
N THR A 4 20.18 8.51 12.32
CA THR A 4 18.93 8.73 13.01
C THR A 4 17.85 8.21 12.07
N HIS A 5 17.50 6.92 12.21
CA HIS A 5 16.26 6.43 11.67
C HIS A 5 15.18 7.26 12.37
N ARG A 6 14.58 8.18 11.65
CA ARG A 6 13.27 8.66 12.03
C ARG A 6 12.38 7.42 11.96
N TYR A 7 12.04 6.88 13.13
CA TYR A 7 10.95 5.95 13.22
C TYR A 7 9.73 6.76 12.78
N ASP A 8 9.04 6.26 11.77
CA ASP A 8 7.74 6.81 11.42
C ASP A 8 6.82 6.71 12.62
N GLU A 9 5.77 7.51 12.65
CA GLU A 9 4.80 7.46 13.72
C GLU A 9 4.27 6.03 13.84
N PRO A 10 4.29 5.45 15.06
CA PRO A 10 3.80 4.09 15.25
C PRO A 10 2.30 4.03 14.96
N LEU A 11 1.82 2.88 14.45
CA LEU A 11 0.38 2.67 14.20
C LEU A 11 -0.49 2.83 15.47
N ALA A 12 0.10 2.59 16.64
CA ALA A 12 -0.49 2.89 17.94
C ALA A 12 0.49 3.73 18.76
N HIS A 13 0.04 4.88 19.23
CA HIS A 13 0.87 5.75 20.06
C HIS A 13 1.11 5.15 21.45
N ILE A 14 2.16 5.61 22.14
CA ILE A 14 2.46 5.16 23.50
C ILE A 14 1.31 5.43 24.48
N HIS A 15 0.55 6.49 24.26
CA HIS A 15 -0.62 6.84 25.07
C HIS A 15 -1.79 5.86 24.90
N ASP A 16 -1.82 5.12 23.79
CA ASP A 16 -2.83 4.11 23.46
C ASP A 16 -2.33 2.69 23.78
N THR A 17 -1.21 2.60 24.51
CA THR A 17 -0.59 1.33 24.86
C THR A 17 -0.63 1.12 26.37
N ARG A 18 -0.99 -0.09 26.81
CA ARG A 18 -1.01 -0.50 28.21
C ARG A 18 -0.20 -1.76 28.41
N GLY A 19 0.61 -1.77 29.47
CA GLY A 19 1.35 -2.97 29.86
C GLY A 19 0.49 -3.89 30.70
N VAL A 20 0.65 -5.21 30.50
CA VAL A 20 0.06 -6.24 31.34
C VAL A 20 1.19 -7.18 31.76
N THR A 21 1.28 -7.45 33.06
CA THR A 21 2.33 -8.32 33.62
C THR A 21 2.10 -9.77 33.20
N GLU A 22 3.04 -10.30 32.45
CA GLU A 22 3.09 -11.70 32.04
C GLU A 22 4.51 -12.08 31.60
N ARG A 23 4.81 -13.38 31.47
CA ARG A 23 6.01 -13.85 30.75
C ARG A 23 5.88 -15.29 30.31
N VAL A 24 6.04 -15.49 29.00
CA VAL A 24 6.31 -16.78 28.37
C VAL A 24 7.77 -16.84 27.96
N ASP A 25 8.46 -17.93 28.23
CA ASP A 25 9.87 -18.11 27.89
C ASP A 25 10.07 -18.48 26.39
N SER A 26 11.33 -18.60 26.00
CA SER A 26 11.71 -18.97 24.63
C SER A 26 11.38 -20.43 24.21
N LYS A 27 10.85 -21.23 25.14
CA LYS A 27 10.41 -22.62 24.90
C LYS A 27 8.90 -22.77 25.00
N GLY A 28 8.14 -21.67 25.30
CA GLY A 28 6.71 -21.65 25.47
C GLY A 28 6.25 -21.95 26.92
N GLY A 29 7.19 -22.08 27.87
CA GLY A 29 6.89 -22.24 29.29
C GLY A 29 6.39 -20.94 29.92
N VAL A 30 5.40 -21.00 30.79
CA VAL A 30 4.91 -19.87 31.57
C VAL A 30 5.85 -19.61 32.74
N VAL A 31 6.53 -18.46 32.72
CA VAL A 31 7.42 -18.00 33.82
C VAL A 31 6.64 -17.10 34.78
N ILE A 32 5.84 -16.18 34.25
CA ILE A 32 4.98 -15.31 35.04
C ILE A 32 3.57 -15.46 34.47
N PRO A 33 2.61 -15.97 35.25
CA PRO A 33 1.21 -16.02 34.83
C PRO A 33 0.68 -14.62 34.52
N VAL A 34 -0.19 -14.52 33.52
CA VAL A 34 -0.78 -13.24 33.11
C VAL A 34 -1.70 -12.70 34.22
N ARG A 35 -1.57 -11.42 34.53
CA ARG A 35 -2.39 -10.72 35.52
C ARG A 35 -3.66 -10.17 34.89
N LEU A 36 -4.74 -10.95 34.93
CA LEU A 36 -6.00 -10.60 34.27
C LEU A 36 -6.68 -9.34 34.83
N HIS A 37 -6.42 -8.97 36.10
CA HIS A 37 -6.95 -7.72 36.65
C HIS A 37 -6.32 -6.49 36.00
N GLU A 38 -4.99 -6.51 35.72
CA GLU A 38 -4.32 -5.45 34.97
C GLU A 38 -4.88 -5.36 33.54
N ALA A 39 -5.15 -6.49 32.91
CA ALA A 39 -5.77 -6.53 31.57
C ALA A 39 -7.20 -5.93 31.58
N ARG A 40 -7.97 -6.17 32.64
CA ARG A 40 -9.31 -5.60 32.83
C ARG A 40 -9.28 -4.08 32.97
N GLU A 41 -8.36 -3.57 33.79
CA GLU A 41 -8.14 -2.12 33.96
C GLU A 41 -7.70 -1.48 32.64
N ALA A 42 -6.69 -2.05 31.97
CA ALA A 42 -6.19 -1.59 30.68
C ALA A 42 -7.30 -1.54 29.61
N ALA A 43 -8.12 -2.58 29.52
CA ALA A 43 -9.23 -2.63 28.57
C ALA A 43 -10.25 -1.52 28.84
N ARG A 44 -10.60 -1.28 30.10
CA ARG A 44 -11.54 -0.22 30.50
C ARG A 44 -11.01 1.15 30.12
N GLU A 45 -9.77 1.47 30.49
CA GLU A 45 -9.13 2.75 30.15
C GLU A 45 -9.10 2.99 28.63
N LEU A 46 -8.68 2.00 27.83
CA LEU A 46 -8.63 2.13 26.37
C LEU A 46 -10.02 2.35 25.77
N ILE A 47 -11.04 1.66 26.28
CA ILE A 47 -12.43 1.84 25.81
C ILE A 47 -12.93 3.23 26.19
N GLU A 48 -12.68 3.72 27.41
CA GLU A 48 -13.05 5.06 27.87
C GLU A 48 -12.37 6.17 27.04
N GLN A 49 -11.12 5.93 26.58
CA GLN A 49 -10.42 6.81 25.66
C GLN A 49 -10.99 6.78 24.22
N GLY A 50 -11.94 5.88 23.94
CA GLY A 50 -12.64 5.81 22.67
C GLY A 50 -11.90 5.02 21.58
N CYS A 51 -11.03 4.07 21.93
CA CYS A 51 -10.37 3.19 20.97
C CYS A 51 -11.42 2.41 20.15
N LYS A 52 -11.07 2.12 18.88
CA LYS A 52 -11.97 1.42 17.94
C LYS A 52 -11.68 -0.06 17.81
N ALA A 53 -10.53 -0.49 18.27
CA ALA A 53 -10.09 -1.88 18.33
C ALA A 53 -9.08 -2.04 19.45
N ILE A 54 -8.93 -3.25 20.00
CA ILE A 54 -7.86 -3.61 20.93
C ILE A 54 -7.01 -4.70 20.29
N VAL A 55 -5.70 -4.49 20.28
CA VAL A 55 -4.72 -5.50 19.84
C VAL A 55 -3.90 -5.95 21.04
N ILE A 56 -3.76 -7.25 21.19
CA ILE A 56 -2.98 -7.88 22.26
C ILE A 56 -1.77 -8.55 21.62
N SER A 57 -0.57 -8.21 22.12
CA SER A 57 0.67 -8.80 21.64
C SER A 57 1.67 -8.94 22.78
N PHE A 58 2.07 -10.19 23.05
CA PHE A 58 3.02 -10.52 24.12
C PHE A 58 4.27 -11.20 23.57
N LEU A 59 5.34 -11.14 24.35
CA LEU A 59 6.60 -11.81 24.01
C LEU A 59 6.41 -13.32 23.95
N SER A 60 7.02 -13.98 22.95
CA SER A 60 6.97 -15.43 22.75
C SER A 60 5.57 -16.06 22.60
N SER A 61 4.51 -15.26 22.43
CA SER A 61 3.13 -15.76 22.29
C SER A 61 2.94 -16.69 21.08
N TYR A 62 3.78 -16.58 20.06
CA TYR A 62 3.78 -17.48 18.91
C TYR A 62 4.06 -18.95 19.29
N LEU A 63 4.75 -19.20 20.42
CA LEU A 63 4.98 -20.53 21.01
C LEU A 63 3.85 -20.95 21.94
N ASN A 64 3.32 -20.00 22.72
CA ASN A 64 2.24 -20.22 23.67
C ASN A 64 1.31 -19.01 23.73
N GLY A 65 0.21 -19.08 23.04
CA GLY A 65 -0.77 -17.99 22.95
C GLY A 65 -1.82 -17.96 24.06
N THR A 66 -1.69 -18.75 25.12
CA THR A 66 -2.70 -18.85 26.19
C THR A 66 -2.94 -17.51 26.86
N HIS A 67 -1.89 -16.73 27.13
CA HIS A 67 -2.00 -15.41 27.77
C HIS A 67 -2.74 -14.40 26.90
N GLU A 68 -2.40 -14.30 25.61
CA GLU A 68 -3.11 -13.39 24.71
C GLU A 68 -4.59 -13.71 24.60
N ARG A 69 -4.93 -15.01 24.50
CA ARG A 69 -6.33 -15.44 24.43
C ARG A 69 -7.10 -15.17 25.71
N ALA A 70 -6.47 -15.40 26.89
CA ALA A 70 -7.08 -15.08 28.17
C ALA A 70 -7.35 -13.56 28.31
N VAL A 71 -6.39 -12.72 27.90
CA VAL A 71 -6.57 -11.25 27.91
C VAL A 71 -7.64 -10.83 26.90
N ARG A 72 -7.69 -11.44 25.70
CA ARG A 72 -8.76 -11.19 24.73
C ARG A 72 -10.14 -11.43 25.33
N ASP A 73 -10.31 -12.55 26.02
CA ASP A 73 -11.59 -12.93 26.60
C ASP A 73 -11.99 -11.92 27.68
N VAL A 74 -11.05 -11.47 28.53
CA VAL A 74 -11.26 -10.39 29.51
C VAL A 74 -11.63 -9.07 28.84
N CYS A 75 -10.96 -8.67 27.76
CA CYS A 75 -11.29 -7.44 27.03
C CYS A 75 -12.71 -7.49 26.44
N LEU A 76 -13.15 -8.65 25.94
CA LEU A 76 -14.51 -8.84 25.42
C LEU A 76 -15.56 -8.77 26.53
N GLU A 77 -15.26 -9.32 27.73
CA GLU A 77 -16.13 -9.19 28.92
C GLU A 77 -16.28 -7.73 29.33
N VAL A 78 -15.18 -6.98 29.44
CA VAL A 78 -15.20 -5.55 29.79
C VAL A 78 -15.99 -4.74 28.77
N ALA A 79 -15.79 -4.99 27.46
CA ALA A 79 -16.55 -4.33 26.42
C ALA A 79 -18.06 -4.56 26.56
N LYS A 80 -18.45 -5.82 26.89
CA LYS A 80 -19.84 -6.17 27.15
C LYS A 80 -20.41 -5.48 28.40
N GLU A 81 -19.65 -5.43 29.50
CA GLU A 81 -20.02 -4.72 30.73
C GLU A 81 -20.26 -3.23 30.49
N MET A 82 -19.42 -2.61 29.63
CA MET A 82 -19.53 -1.20 29.26
C MET A 82 -20.57 -0.92 28.17
N GLY A 83 -21.25 -1.95 27.63
CA GLY A 83 -22.26 -1.82 26.60
C GLY A 83 -21.72 -1.40 25.24
N VAL A 84 -20.43 -1.62 24.96
CA VAL A 84 -19.79 -1.28 23.71
C VAL A 84 -19.43 -2.53 22.89
N LYS A 85 -19.48 -2.40 21.57
CA LYS A 85 -19.04 -3.45 20.64
C LYS A 85 -17.72 -3.02 20.01
N ILE A 86 -16.64 -3.65 20.42
CA ILE A 86 -15.28 -3.38 19.94
C ILE A 86 -14.61 -4.69 19.54
N PRO A 87 -13.94 -4.76 18.37
CA PRO A 87 -13.16 -5.92 17.99
C PRO A 87 -11.88 -6.03 18.82
N VAL A 88 -11.53 -7.26 19.20
CA VAL A 88 -10.32 -7.57 19.98
C VAL A 88 -9.49 -8.62 19.24
N PHE A 89 -8.23 -8.32 19.01
CA PHE A 89 -7.31 -9.12 18.23
C PHE A 89 -6.17 -9.65 19.11
N ALA A 90 -6.12 -10.96 19.31
CA ALA A 90 -4.94 -11.63 19.85
C ALA A 90 -3.96 -11.90 18.70
N SER A 91 -2.76 -11.36 18.74
CA SER A 91 -1.81 -11.41 17.61
C SER A 91 -1.49 -12.84 17.19
N VAL A 92 -1.42 -13.76 18.13
CA VAL A 92 -1.15 -15.19 17.89
C VAL A 92 -2.26 -15.88 17.07
N ASP A 93 -3.48 -15.39 17.11
CA ASP A 93 -4.60 -15.98 16.37
C ASP A 93 -4.64 -15.56 14.90
N TYR A 94 -3.86 -14.53 14.54
CA TYR A 94 -3.78 -13.98 13.17
C TYR A 94 -2.42 -14.28 12.53
N TYR A 95 -1.33 -13.96 13.23
CA TYR A 95 0.04 -14.08 12.70
C TYR A 95 0.95 -14.76 13.72
N PRO A 96 0.85 -16.10 13.92
CA PRO A 96 1.64 -16.82 14.92
C PRO A 96 3.09 -17.00 14.47
N VAL A 97 3.81 -15.89 14.31
CA VAL A 97 5.19 -15.87 13.83
C VAL A 97 6.13 -15.26 14.86
N ARG A 98 7.41 -15.63 14.74
CA ARG A 98 8.50 -15.02 15.48
C ARG A 98 8.60 -13.53 15.10
N LYS A 99 9.36 -12.72 15.84
CA LYS A 99 9.53 -11.27 15.67
C LYS A 99 8.29 -10.46 16.09
N GLU A 100 8.27 -10.13 17.35
CA GLU A 100 7.13 -9.46 18.03
C GLU A 100 6.70 -8.17 17.33
N THR A 101 7.64 -7.30 16.96
CA THR A 101 7.35 -6.03 16.29
C THR A 101 6.59 -6.25 14.97
N HIS A 102 7.07 -7.19 14.15
CA HIS A 102 6.43 -7.53 12.88
C HIS A 102 5.01 -8.07 13.09
N ARG A 103 4.86 -8.99 14.05
CA ARG A 103 3.55 -9.56 14.40
C ARG A 103 2.60 -8.49 14.92
N THR A 104 3.07 -7.61 15.82
CA THR A 104 2.27 -6.51 16.37
C THR A 104 1.83 -5.56 15.27
N ASN A 105 2.75 -5.06 14.44
CA ASN A 105 2.43 -4.16 13.33
C ASN A 105 1.43 -4.78 12.36
N THR A 106 1.61 -6.06 12.02
CA THR A 106 0.69 -6.75 11.09
C THR A 106 -0.70 -6.89 11.71
N THR A 107 -0.79 -7.16 13.02
CA THR A 107 -2.08 -7.27 13.71
C THR A 107 -2.73 -5.90 13.91
N LEU A 108 -1.96 -4.84 14.15
CA LEU A 108 -2.48 -3.46 14.16
C LEU A 108 -3.03 -3.05 12.80
N LEU A 109 -2.32 -3.39 11.72
CA LEU A 109 -2.80 -3.15 10.35
C LEU A 109 -4.10 -3.92 10.08
N GLU A 110 -4.18 -5.18 10.50
CA GLU A 110 -5.42 -5.97 10.44
C GLU A 110 -6.56 -5.28 11.19
N ALA A 111 -6.31 -4.87 12.43
CA ALA A 111 -7.31 -4.21 13.27
C ALA A 111 -7.81 -2.88 12.67
N TYR A 112 -6.92 -2.14 12.02
CA TYR A 112 -7.24 -0.87 11.36
C TYR A 112 -8.05 -1.04 10.07
N ALA A 113 -7.66 -2.01 9.22
CA ALA A 113 -8.13 -2.11 7.85
C ALA A 113 -9.19 -3.21 7.61
N ALA A 114 -9.25 -4.24 8.45
CA ALA A 114 -10.04 -5.44 8.16
C ALA A 114 -11.55 -5.16 8.05
N GLU A 115 -12.13 -4.46 9.01
CA GLU A 115 -13.58 -4.23 9.01
C GLU A 115 -14.06 -3.31 7.87
N PRO A 116 -13.42 -2.15 7.59
CA PRO A 116 -13.75 -1.36 6.42
C PRO A 116 -13.59 -2.14 5.10
N SER A 117 -12.50 -2.89 4.96
CA SER A 117 -12.25 -3.72 3.78
C SER A 117 -13.31 -4.81 3.63
N ARG A 118 -13.68 -5.48 4.72
CA ARG A 118 -14.70 -6.52 4.73
C ARG A 118 -16.06 -5.98 4.32
N ALA A 119 -16.45 -4.80 4.79
CA ALA A 119 -17.70 -4.15 4.41
C ALA A 119 -17.75 -3.87 2.90
N ILE A 120 -16.68 -3.30 2.33
CA ILE A 120 -16.57 -3.02 0.89
C ILE A 120 -16.64 -4.31 0.08
N LEU A 121 -15.86 -5.33 0.45
CA LEU A 121 -15.81 -6.62 -0.26
C LEU A 121 -17.14 -7.39 -0.15
N SER A 122 -17.83 -7.29 0.98
CA SER A 122 -19.17 -7.86 1.16
C SER A 122 -20.18 -7.22 0.21
N ASN A 123 -20.20 -5.89 0.13
CA ASN A 123 -21.06 -5.15 -0.79
C ASN A 123 -20.77 -5.51 -2.25
N LEU A 124 -19.48 -5.59 -2.61
CA LEU A 124 -19.07 -6.03 -3.95
C LEU A 124 -19.56 -7.44 -4.23
N SER A 125 -19.37 -8.38 -3.30
CA SER A 125 -19.82 -9.76 -3.44
C SER A 125 -21.34 -9.86 -3.63
N GLN A 126 -22.11 -9.04 -2.90
CA GLN A 126 -23.56 -9.00 -3.06
C GLN A 126 -23.96 -8.46 -4.44
N ARG A 127 -23.39 -7.34 -4.88
CA ARG A 127 -23.65 -6.78 -6.21
C ARG A 127 -23.31 -7.75 -7.34
N MET A 128 -22.21 -8.51 -7.21
CA MET A 128 -21.85 -9.54 -8.19
C MET A 128 -22.91 -10.64 -8.26
N LYS A 129 -23.46 -11.07 -7.11
CA LYS A 129 -24.55 -12.05 -7.07
C LYS A 129 -25.83 -11.51 -7.69
N ASP A 130 -26.17 -10.24 -7.44
CA ASP A 130 -27.36 -9.59 -7.97
C ASP A 130 -27.36 -9.52 -9.51
N ILE A 131 -26.18 -9.42 -10.12
CA ILE A 131 -26.00 -9.49 -11.58
C ILE A 131 -25.78 -10.92 -12.12
N GLY A 132 -25.95 -11.94 -11.27
CA GLY A 132 -25.97 -13.35 -11.69
C GLY A 132 -24.65 -14.10 -11.58
N ALA A 133 -23.63 -13.56 -10.89
CA ALA A 133 -22.38 -14.29 -10.65
C ALA A 133 -22.63 -15.51 -9.74
N LYS A 134 -22.18 -16.69 -10.19
CA LYS A 134 -22.37 -17.98 -9.51
C LYS A 134 -21.22 -18.35 -8.57
N TYR A 135 -20.21 -17.50 -8.44
CA TYR A 135 -19.00 -17.72 -7.64
C TYR A 135 -18.80 -16.60 -6.62
N ASP A 136 -18.12 -16.93 -5.53
CA ASP A 136 -17.73 -15.94 -4.52
C ASP A 136 -16.54 -15.10 -4.98
N VAL A 137 -16.54 -13.83 -4.58
CA VAL A 137 -15.42 -12.91 -4.82
C VAL A 137 -14.17 -13.44 -4.11
N ARG A 138 -13.07 -13.45 -4.83
CA ARG A 138 -11.72 -13.71 -4.30
C ARG A 138 -10.86 -12.48 -4.50
N VAL A 139 -9.93 -12.25 -3.58
CA VAL A 139 -9.04 -11.10 -3.61
C VAL A 139 -7.61 -11.59 -3.77
N MET A 140 -6.83 -10.89 -4.58
CA MET A 140 -5.39 -11.17 -4.72
C MET A 140 -4.71 -10.91 -3.37
N ALA A 141 -3.88 -11.86 -2.96
CA ALA A 141 -3.10 -11.76 -1.74
C ALA A 141 -1.65 -11.36 -2.02
N SER A 142 -1.01 -10.78 -1.03
CA SER A 142 0.37 -10.26 -1.07
C SER A 142 1.43 -11.29 -1.53
N HIS A 143 1.14 -12.56 -1.38
CA HIS A 143 2.00 -13.67 -1.81
C HIS A 143 1.72 -14.17 -3.25
N GLY A 144 0.87 -13.48 -4.00
CA GLY A 144 0.57 -13.84 -5.39
C GLY A 144 -0.51 -14.92 -5.59
N GLY A 145 -1.11 -15.43 -4.51
CA GLY A 145 -2.30 -16.29 -4.56
C GLY A 145 -3.58 -15.47 -4.36
N THR A 146 -4.73 -16.15 -4.29
CA THR A 146 -6.01 -15.51 -3.97
C THR A 146 -6.59 -16.05 -2.68
N ILE A 147 -7.23 -15.17 -1.90
CA ILE A 147 -7.96 -15.53 -0.69
C ILE A 147 -9.44 -15.18 -0.81
N SER A 148 -10.28 -15.81 -0.01
CA SER A 148 -11.68 -15.41 0.11
C SER A 148 -11.78 -14.05 0.80
N TRP A 149 -12.72 -13.20 0.39
CA TRP A 149 -13.03 -11.96 1.12
C TRP A 149 -13.50 -12.21 2.57
N LYS A 150 -13.93 -13.45 2.87
CA LYS A 150 -14.31 -13.90 4.21
C LYS A 150 -13.11 -14.39 5.03
N ALA A 151 -11.91 -14.38 4.47
CA ALA A 151 -10.71 -14.80 5.18
C ALA A 151 -10.51 -13.97 6.45
N LYS A 152 -9.90 -14.60 7.47
CA LYS A 152 -9.64 -13.95 8.75
C LYS A 152 -8.60 -12.84 8.60
N GLU A 153 -7.54 -13.10 7.83
CA GLU A 153 -6.39 -12.21 7.67
C GLU A 153 -6.50 -11.38 6.38
N LEU A 154 -7.26 -10.28 6.42
CA LEU A 154 -7.41 -9.39 5.28
C LEU A 154 -6.19 -8.48 5.01
N ALA A 155 -5.31 -8.27 6.01
CA ALA A 155 -4.05 -7.57 5.75
C ALA A 155 -3.19 -8.25 4.68
N ARG A 156 -3.41 -9.56 4.42
CA ARG A 156 -2.81 -10.27 3.27
C ARG A 156 -3.22 -9.73 1.90
N THR A 157 -4.22 -8.87 1.82
CA THR A 157 -4.63 -8.23 0.56
C THR A 157 -3.88 -6.91 0.30
N LEU A 158 -2.93 -6.56 1.14
CA LEU A 158 -2.08 -5.39 0.95
C LEU A 158 -1.38 -5.49 -0.41
N VAL A 159 -1.35 -4.37 -1.16
CA VAL A 159 -0.70 -4.27 -2.49
C VAL A 159 -1.28 -5.25 -3.53
N SER A 160 -2.53 -5.67 -3.37
CA SER A 160 -3.17 -6.69 -4.22
C SER A 160 -3.23 -6.34 -5.71
N GLY A 161 -3.42 -5.06 -6.06
CA GLY A 161 -3.49 -4.60 -7.46
C GLY A 161 -2.20 -4.85 -8.23
N PRO A 162 -1.09 -4.22 -7.86
CA PRO A 162 0.20 -4.43 -8.50
C PRO A 162 0.65 -5.89 -8.54
N ILE A 163 0.44 -6.64 -7.44
CA ILE A 163 0.76 -8.06 -7.38
C ILE A 163 -0.08 -8.87 -8.39
N GLY A 164 -1.35 -8.51 -8.57
CA GLY A 164 -2.20 -9.09 -9.61
C GLY A 164 -1.62 -8.88 -11.02
N GLY A 165 -1.08 -7.69 -11.30
CA GLY A 165 -0.37 -7.38 -12.54
C GLY A 165 0.86 -8.27 -12.76
N VAL A 166 1.68 -8.44 -11.73
CA VAL A 166 2.87 -9.32 -11.80
C VAL A 166 2.47 -10.78 -12.03
N MET A 167 1.43 -11.27 -11.35
CA MET A 167 0.97 -12.66 -11.54
C MET A 167 0.34 -12.87 -12.91
N GLY A 168 -0.37 -11.87 -13.45
CA GLY A 168 -0.88 -11.86 -14.81
C GLY A 168 0.24 -11.87 -15.84
N SER A 169 1.27 -11.05 -15.64
CA SER A 169 2.49 -11.03 -16.48
C SER A 169 3.22 -12.37 -16.46
N ARG A 170 3.32 -13.01 -15.30
CA ARG A 170 3.89 -14.36 -15.18
C ARG A 170 3.11 -15.38 -16.01
N TYR A 171 1.79 -15.39 -15.89
CA TYR A 171 0.93 -16.28 -16.66
C TYR A 171 1.10 -16.07 -18.17
N LEU A 172 1.10 -14.81 -18.61
CA LEU A 172 1.29 -14.48 -20.02
C LEU A 172 2.67 -14.89 -20.52
N ALA A 173 3.73 -14.64 -19.74
CA ALA A 173 5.09 -15.04 -20.05
C ALA A 173 5.21 -16.55 -20.24
N GLU A 174 4.59 -17.33 -19.38
CA GLU A 174 4.55 -18.80 -19.47
C GLU A 174 3.87 -19.26 -20.77
N GLN A 175 2.73 -18.64 -21.15
CA GLN A 175 2.04 -18.96 -22.41
C GLN A 175 2.86 -18.60 -23.66
N LEU A 176 3.69 -17.56 -23.58
CA LEU A 176 4.53 -17.08 -24.69
C LEU A 176 5.94 -17.70 -24.69
N GLY A 177 6.26 -18.53 -23.69
CA GLY A 177 7.57 -19.19 -23.61
C GLY A 177 8.72 -18.30 -23.11
N TYR A 178 8.41 -17.19 -22.42
CA TYR A 178 9.41 -16.33 -21.81
C TYR A 178 9.71 -16.71 -20.38
N GLU A 179 10.97 -17.01 -20.07
CA GLU A 179 11.38 -17.34 -18.69
C GLU A 179 11.74 -16.12 -17.85
N ASN A 180 12.22 -15.03 -18.49
CA ASN A 180 12.71 -13.84 -17.83
C ASN A 180 11.93 -12.63 -18.34
N VAL A 181 11.26 -11.91 -17.43
CA VAL A 181 10.40 -10.79 -17.75
C VAL A 181 10.59 -9.68 -16.71
N ALA A 182 10.75 -8.45 -17.17
CA ALA A 182 10.59 -7.27 -16.35
C ALA A 182 9.14 -6.78 -16.48
N CYS A 183 8.45 -6.73 -15.35
CA CYS A 183 7.09 -6.20 -15.26
C CYS A 183 7.16 -4.72 -14.92
N SER A 184 6.32 -3.91 -15.56
CA SER A 184 6.16 -2.49 -15.27
C SER A 184 4.68 -2.12 -15.27
N ASP A 185 4.26 -1.37 -14.27
CA ASP A 185 2.91 -0.82 -14.16
C ASP A 185 3.02 0.67 -13.88
N ILE A 186 2.55 1.50 -14.81
CA ILE A 186 2.57 2.96 -14.68
C ILE A 186 1.17 3.44 -14.37
N GLY A 187 0.98 3.84 -13.11
CA GLY A 187 -0.26 4.44 -12.64
C GLY A 187 -0.28 5.97 -12.74
N GLY A 188 -1.30 6.58 -12.16
CA GLY A 188 -1.38 8.04 -12.04
C GLY A 188 -0.37 8.65 -11.06
N THR A 189 0.06 7.88 -10.04
CA THR A 189 0.89 8.37 -8.92
C THR A 189 2.22 7.66 -8.80
N SER A 190 2.30 6.39 -9.23
CA SER A 190 3.45 5.53 -9.04
C SER A 190 3.79 4.72 -10.28
N PHE A 191 5.00 4.26 -10.30
CA PHE A 191 5.52 3.26 -11.23
C PHE A 191 5.99 2.06 -10.41
N ASP A 192 5.34 0.93 -10.62
CA ASP A 192 5.61 -0.32 -9.95
C ASP A 192 6.37 -1.26 -10.85
N MET A 193 7.41 -1.91 -10.31
CA MET A 193 8.31 -2.78 -11.05
C MET A 193 8.50 -4.10 -10.34
N ALA A 194 8.56 -5.19 -11.11
CA ALA A 194 8.91 -6.51 -10.60
C ALA A 194 9.70 -7.32 -11.62
N LEU A 195 10.42 -8.34 -11.17
CA LEU A 195 11.15 -9.27 -12.03
C LEU A 195 10.61 -10.67 -11.87
N ILE A 196 10.38 -11.32 -12.99
CA ILE A 196 10.17 -12.75 -13.12
C ILE A 196 11.45 -13.35 -13.70
N VAL A 197 12.05 -14.32 -13.00
CA VAL A 197 13.29 -14.93 -13.41
C VAL A 197 13.12 -16.44 -13.41
N LYS A 198 13.42 -17.08 -14.53
CA LYS A 198 13.20 -18.53 -14.73
C LYS A 198 11.76 -18.94 -14.38
N GLY A 199 10.77 -18.13 -14.79
CA GLY A 199 9.35 -18.33 -14.52
C GLY A 199 8.93 -18.13 -13.05
N LYS A 200 9.83 -17.63 -12.18
CA LYS A 200 9.55 -17.45 -10.75
C LYS A 200 9.55 -15.98 -10.34
N VAL A 201 8.61 -15.65 -9.51
CA VAL A 201 8.52 -14.34 -8.85
C VAL A 201 9.28 -14.39 -7.53
N SER A 202 10.13 -13.41 -7.26
CA SER A 202 10.84 -13.31 -5.97
C SER A 202 9.87 -12.89 -4.87
N MET A 203 10.11 -13.40 -3.66
CA MET A 203 9.29 -13.13 -2.48
C MET A 203 10.16 -12.61 -1.35
N HIS A 204 9.65 -11.62 -0.61
CA HIS A 204 10.16 -11.25 0.70
C HIS A 204 9.33 -11.96 1.78
N GLN A 205 9.99 -12.57 2.74
CA GLN A 205 9.32 -13.24 3.88
C GLN A 205 8.74 -12.22 4.86
N ASP A 206 9.49 -11.13 5.07
CA ASP A 206 9.08 -10.01 5.89
C ASP A 206 8.84 -8.82 4.96
N GLY A 207 7.59 -8.38 4.86
CA GLY A 207 7.23 -7.24 4.05
C GLY A 207 7.64 -5.93 4.72
N ASP A 208 8.23 -5.03 3.96
CA ASP A 208 8.31 -3.61 4.32
C ASP A 208 7.29 -2.87 3.47
N CYS A 209 6.29 -2.30 4.10
CA CYS A 209 5.28 -1.50 3.42
C CYS A 209 5.11 -0.18 4.17
N ALA A 210 5.30 0.92 3.48
CA ALA A 210 5.24 2.27 4.06
C ALA A 210 6.13 2.40 5.32
N ARG A 211 7.33 1.80 5.29
CA ARG A 211 8.31 1.72 6.39
C ARG A 211 7.84 0.92 7.62
N LEU A 212 6.73 0.23 7.53
CA LEU A 212 6.27 -0.71 8.54
C LEU A 212 6.80 -2.09 8.24
N VAL A 213 7.55 -2.65 9.18
CA VAL A 213 7.98 -4.06 9.09
C VAL A 213 6.81 -4.97 9.44
N LEU A 214 6.46 -5.87 8.52
CA LEU A 214 5.27 -6.72 8.59
C LEU A 214 5.65 -8.20 8.50
N SER A 215 4.89 -9.06 9.15
CA SER A 215 4.98 -10.53 9.00
C SER A 215 4.07 -11.03 7.88
N LEU A 216 4.23 -10.48 6.70
CA LEU A 216 3.49 -10.87 5.51
C LEU A 216 4.46 -11.23 4.38
N PRO A 217 4.34 -12.40 3.76
CA PRO A 217 5.08 -12.68 2.54
C PRO A 217 4.55 -11.76 1.44
N LEU A 218 5.45 -10.97 0.85
CA LEU A 218 5.16 -10.02 -0.22
C LEU A 218 5.92 -10.42 -1.48
N VAL A 219 5.26 -10.31 -2.63
CA VAL A 219 5.95 -10.32 -3.92
C VAL A 219 6.95 -9.17 -3.95
N SER A 220 8.20 -9.47 -4.32
CA SER A 220 9.27 -8.47 -4.40
C SER A 220 8.98 -7.49 -5.54
N MET A 221 8.66 -6.27 -5.18
CA MET A 221 8.39 -5.16 -6.10
C MET A 221 9.12 -3.91 -5.61
N ASP A 222 9.52 -3.08 -6.56
CA ASP A 222 10.02 -1.73 -6.30
C ASP A 222 9.01 -0.72 -6.82
N THR A 223 8.76 0.34 -6.05
CA THR A 223 7.79 1.38 -6.39
C THR A 223 8.47 2.74 -6.29
N ILE A 224 8.29 3.57 -7.31
CA ILE A 224 8.73 4.97 -7.27
C ILE A 224 7.55 5.92 -7.46
N GLY A 225 7.62 7.08 -6.82
CA GLY A 225 6.61 8.14 -6.93
C GLY A 225 6.72 8.93 -8.24
N ALA A 226 6.61 8.22 -9.35
CA ALA A 226 6.60 8.78 -10.69
C ALA A 226 5.51 8.12 -11.54
N GLY A 227 4.56 8.89 -12.02
CA GLY A 227 3.43 8.38 -12.80
C GLY A 227 2.84 9.47 -13.70
N ALA A 228 1.81 9.14 -14.46
CA ALA A 228 1.19 10.06 -15.40
C ALA A 228 0.63 11.35 -14.76
N GLY A 229 0.21 11.29 -13.50
CA GLY A 229 -0.27 12.45 -12.74
C GLY A 229 0.82 13.23 -11.99
N SER A 230 2.09 12.80 -12.04
CA SER A 230 3.18 13.48 -11.34
C SER A 230 3.27 14.94 -11.72
N PHE A 231 3.39 15.81 -10.72
CA PHE A 231 3.55 17.24 -10.96
C PHE A 231 4.93 17.55 -11.53
N VAL A 232 4.91 18.50 -12.45
CA VAL A 232 6.11 19.04 -13.10
C VAL A 232 6.37 20.42 -12.53
N ARG A 233 7.60 20.64 -12.07
CA ARG A 233 8.03 21.95 -11.54
C ARG A 233 9.44 22.26 -12.03
N ILE A 234 9.77 23.53 -12.01
CA ILE A 234 11.14 23.99 -12.20
C ILE A 234 11.74 24.22 -10.83
N ASP A 235 12.87 23.60 -10.56
CA ASP A 235 13.62 23.85 -9.32
C ASP A 235 14.18 25.27 -9.35
N PRO A 236 13.87 26.12 -8.37
CA PRO A 236 14.24 27.54 -8.40
C PRO A 236 15.74 27.79 -8.25
N TYR A 237 16.50 26.80 -7.78
CA TYR A 237 17.95 26.96 -7.57
C TYR A 237 18.75 26.44 -8.76
N SER A 238 18.37 25.34 -9.36
CA SER A 238 19.08 24.69 -10.45
C SER A 238 18.51 25.02 -11.83
N ASN A 239 17.34 25.65 -11.88
CA ASN A 239 16.56 25.91 -13.10
C ASN A 239 16.33 24.63 -13.95
N SER A 240 16.25 23.48 -13.29
CA SER A 240 16.03 22.17 -13.91
C SER A 240 14.61 21.66 -13.67
N LEU A 241 14.11 20.86 -14.61
CA LEU A 241 12.83 20.16 -14.44
C LEU A 241 12.89 19.15 -13.31
N LYS A 242 11.84 19.11 -12.50
CA LYS A 242 11.63 18.18 -11.41
C LYS A 242 10.26 17.51 -11.52
N LEU A 243 10.24 16.18 -11.43
CA LEU A 243 9.02 15.37 -11.44
C LEU A 243 8.71 14.85 -10.03
N GLY A 244 7.45 14.99 -9.62
CA GLY A 244 6.97 14.48 -8.34
C GLY A 244 7.72 15.00 -7.11
N PRO A 245 7.66 14.27 -5.97
CA PRO A 245 6.85 13.06 -5.76
C PRO A 245 5.34 13.30 -5.70
N ASP A 246 4.91 14.55 -5.58
CA ASP A 246 3.49 14.92 -5.55
C ASP A 246 2.82 14.67 -6.90
N SER A 247 1.54 14.36 -6.87
CA SER A 247 0.77 13.97 -8.04
C SER A 247 -0.65 14.55 -7.98
N ALA A 248 -1.25 14.78 -9.14
CA ALA A 248 -2.66 15.13 -9.27
C ALA A 248 -3.58 13.98 -8.83
N GLY A 249 -3.09 12.73 -8.87
CA GLY A 249 -3.88 11.55 -8.57
C GLY A 249 -5.14 11.46 -9.47
N TYR A 250 -6.30 11.20 -8.86
CA TYR A 250 -7.57 11.13 -9.58
C TYR A 250 -8.02 12.45 -10.22
N ARG A 251 -7.41 13.57 -9.84
CA ARG A 251 -7.71 14.91 -10.39
C ARG A 251 -7.08 15.18 -11.75
N VAL A 252 -6.39 14.19 -12.31
CA VAL A 252 -5.83 14.13 -13.67
C VAL A 252 -4.68 15.12 -13.93
N GLY A 253 -4.96 16.42 -13.95
CA GLY A 253 -4.02 17.48 -14.26
C GLY A 253 -4.72 18.82 -14.53
N THR A 254 -3.99 19.80 -15.07
CA THR A 254 -4.56 21.11 -15.42
C THR A 254 -5.57 21.00 -16.56
N CYS A 255 -5.45 19.97 -17.39
CA CYS A 255 -6.36 19.65 -18.48
C CYS A 255 -7.79 19.27 -18.04
N TRP A 256 -8.03 19.06 -16.76
CA TRP A 256 -9.37 18.81 -16.24
C TRP A 256 -9.73 19.85 -15.17
N PRO A 257 -10.39 20.97 -15.55
CA PRO A 257 -10.68 22.09 -14.64
C PRO A 257 -11.47 21.69 -13.40
N ALA A 258 -12.41 20.73 -13.52
CA ALA A 258 -13.20 20.23 -12.40
C ALA A 258 -12.36 19.50 -11.33
N GLY A 259 -11.16 19.05 -11.66
CA GLY A 259 -10.18 18.47 -10.73
C GLY A 259 -9.55 19.49 -9.79
N GLY A 260 -9.65 20.80 -10.08
CA GLY A 260 -9.09 21.88 -9.26
C GLY A 260 -7.57 21.82 -9.15
N VAL A 261 -6.88 21.41 -10.22
CA VAL A 261 -5.41 21.32 -10.30
C VAL A 261 -4.88 22.49 -11.12
N ASP A 262 -3.92 23.22 -10.54
CA ASP A 262 -3.27 24.37 -11.19
C ASP A 262 -1.79 24.12 -11.50
N THR A 263 -1.21 23.04 -11.02
CA THR A 263 0.18 22.63 -11.34
C THR A 263 0.19 21.66 -12.51
N VAL A 264 1.05 21.91 -13.47
CA VAL A 264 1.24 21.03 -14.63
C VAL A 264 1.58 19.61 -14.18
N SER A 265 0.96 18.62 -14.83
CA SER A 265 1.23 17.20 -14.66
C SER A 265 1.78 16.58 -15.94
N VAL A 266 2.34 15.39 -15.85
CA VAL A 266 2.78 14.61 -17.01
C VAL A 266 1.63 14.35 -17.98
N THR A 267 0.39 14.18 -17.47
CA THR A 267 -0.81 14.02 -18.32
C THR A 267 -1.01 15.21 -19.26
N ASP A 268 -0.78 16.45 -18.78
CA ASP A 268 -0.90 17.65 -19.61
C ASP A 268 0.10 17.62 -20.79
N CYS A 269 1.31 17.14 -20.55
CA CYS A 269 2.33 16.96 -21.58
C CYS A 269 1.97 15.87 -22.59
N HIS A 270 1.38 14.75 -22.13
CA HIS A 270 0.91 13.68 -23.02
C HIS A 270 -0.17 14.17 -24.00
N ILE A 271 -1.07 15.06 -23.55
CA ILE A 271 -2.10 15.66 -24.41
C ILE A 271 -1.47 16.54 -25.47
N ILE A 272 -0.51 17.41 -25.09
CA ILE A 272 0.16 18.32 -26.03
C ILE A 272 0.88 17.54 -27.14
N LEU A 273 1.51 16.42 -26.80
CA LEU A 273 2.23 15.55 -27.74
C LEU A 273 1.31 14.59 -28.51
N GLY A 274 0.01 14.57 -28.23
CA GLY A 274 -0.96 13.73 -28.92
C GLY A 274 -0.91 12.25 -28.52
N TYR A 275 -0.24 11.90 -27.42
CA TYR A 275 -0.22 10.53 -26.91
C TYR A 275 -1.54 10.13 -26.23
N LEU A 276 -2.33 11.12 -25.82
CA LEU A 276 -3.60 10.93 -25.14
C LEU A 276 -4.72 11.62 -25.94
N ASN A 277 -5.78 10.87 -26.25
CA ASN A 277 -6.94 11.44 -26.93
C ASN A 277 -7.83 12.18 -25.93
N PRO A 278 -7.92 13.52 -26.01
CA PRO A 278 -8.68 14.32 -25.05
C PRO A 278 -10.20 14.08 -25.12
N ASP A 279 -10.71 13.71 -26.30
CA ASP A 279 -12.16 13.51 -26.53
C ASP A 279 -12.65 12.14 -26.05
N ASN A 280 -11.75 11.21 -25.74
CA ASN A 280 -12.07 9.85 -25.34
C ASN A 280 -11.35 9.42 -24.06
N PHE A 281 -11.10 10.34 -23.16
CA PHE A 281 -10.51 10.02 -21.87
C PHE A 281 -11.50 9.24 -21.00
N LEU A 282 -11.06 8.14 -20.38
CA LEU A 282 -11.91 7.19 -19.66
C LEU A 282 -13.12 6.71 -20.46
N GLY A 283 -12.93 6.42 -21.76
CA GLY A 283 -14.01 5.98 -22.64
C GLY A 283 -15.03 7.09 -22.96
N GLY A 284 -14.59 8.35 -22.95
CA GLY A 284 -15.43 9.52 -23.21
C GLY A 284 -16.23 10.02 -22.02
N ILE A 285 -15.94 9.50 -20.81
CA ILE A 285 -16.59 9.97 -19.55
C ILE A 285 -16.10 11.37 -19.17
N LEU A 286 -14.82 11.66 -19.44
CA LEU A 286 -14.20 12.94 -19.16
C LEU A 286 -13.70 13.55 -20.48
N GLU A 287 -14.09 14.81 -20.71
CA GLU A 287 -13.54 15.66 -21.77
C GLU A 287 -12.40 16.50 -21.16
N LEU A 288 -11.27 16.55 -21.85
CA LEU A 288 -10.08 17.23 -21.37
C LEU A 288 -9.88 18.58 -22.10
N ASP A 289 -9.59 19.62 -21.35
CA ASP A 289 -9.36 20.98 -21.83
C ASP A 289 -7.93 21.13 -22.36
N VAL A 290 -7.75 20.87 -23.66
CA VAL A 290 -6.45 20.99 -24.34
C VAL A 290 -5.94 22.44 -24.34
N PRO A 291 -6.74 23.48 -24.64
CA PRO A 291 -6.30 24.87 -24.54
C PRO A 291 -5.74 25.23 -23.18
N ARG A 292 -6.40 24.82 -22.08
CA ARG A 292 -5.91 25.06 -20.73
C ARG A 292 -4.61 24.34 -20.45
N ALA A 293 -4.48 23.06 -20.82
CA ALA A 293 -3.23 22.30 -20.67
C ALA A 293 -2.06 23.01 -21.39
N ARG A 294 -2.27 23.42 -22.66
CA ARG A 294 -1.28 24.16 -23.45
C ARG A 294 -0.85 25.46 -22.77
N GLN A 295 -1.82 26.24 -22.27
CA GLN A 295 -1.52 27.49 -21.58
C GLN A 295 -0.73 27.26 -20.29
N CYS A 296 -1.15 26.30 -19.45
CA CYS A 296 -0.44 25.99 -18.21
C CYS A 296 0.98 25.48 -18.43
N VAL A 297 1.20 24.58 -19.41
CA VAL A 297 2.55 24.10 -19.75
C VAL A 297 3.41 25.23 -20.31
N LYS A 298 2.82 26.11 -21.13
CA LYS A 298 3.50 27.28 -21.65
C LYS A 298 4.00 28.19 -20.52
N ASP A 299 3.09 28.59 -19.61
CA ASP A 299 3.38 29.57 -18.56
C ASP A 299 4.31 29.01 -17.47
N GLN A 300 4.14 27.75 -17.11
CA GLN A 300 4.86 27.14 -15.99
C GLN A 300 6.17 26.46 -16.37
N ILE A 301 6.34 26.03 -17.63
CA ILE A 301 7.48 25.23 -18.08
C ILE A 301 8.18 25.85 -19.28
N ALA A 302 7.48 26.06 -20.40
CA ALA A 302 8.10 26.47 -21.68
C ALA A 302 8.70 27.87 -21.59
N ASP A 303 7.93 28.88 -21.24
CA ASP A 303 8.39 30.27 -21.15
C ASP A 303 9.54 30.44 -20.15
N PRO A 304 9.48 29.88 -18.90
CA PRO A 304 10.59 29.98 -17.96
C PRO A 304 11.88 29.32 -18.43
N LEU A 305 11.80 28.26 -19.25
CA LEU A 305 12.97 27.56 -19.81
C LEU A 305 13.41 28.10 -21.19
N GLY A 306 12.64 29.01 -21.78
CA GLY A 306 12.91 29.53 -23.10
C GLY A 306 12.78 28.50 -24.26
N LEU A 307 11.86 27.52 -24.06
CA LEU A 307 11.62 26.42 -24.99
C LEU A 307 10.32 26.62 -25.77
N SER A 308 10.18 25.91 -26.92
CA SER A 308 8.86 25.76 -27.52
C SER A 308 7.96 24.93 -26.62
N LEU A 309 6.64 25.05 -26.81
CA LEU A 309 5.67 24.29 -26.00
C LEU A 309 5.85 22.77 -26.16
N GLU A 310 6.08 22.34 -27.40
CA GLU A 310 6.27 20.94 -27.76
C GLU A 310 7.62 20.41 -27.24
N ASP A 311 8.70 21.18 -27.32
CA ASP A 311 10.00 20.79 -26.73
C ASP A 311 9.93 20.68 -25.20
N ALA A 312 9.23 21.62 -24.55
CA ALA A 312 9.02 21.57 -23.10
C ALA A 312 8.25 20.31 -22.68
N ALA A 313 7.14 20.00 -23.39
CA ALA A 313 6.37 18.79 -23.13
C ALA A 313 7.19 17.52 -23.41
N ALA A 314 7.95 17.48 -24.52
CA ALA A 314 8.81 16.34 -24.83
C ALA A 314 9.92 16.14 -23.79
N GLY A 315 10.55 17.22 -23.32
CA GLY A 315 11.56 17.16 -22.26
C GLY A 315 11.04 16.61 -20.94
N VAL A 316 9.78 16.89 -20.59
CA VAL A 316 9.12 16.31 -19.43
C VAL A 316 8.97 14.80 -19.58
N ILE A 317 8.50 14.32 -20.72
CA ILE A 317 8.33 12.89 -20.98
C ILE A 317 9.69 12.18 -21.02
N GLU A 318 10.69 12.76 -21.68
CA GLU A 318 12.04 12.19 -21.69
C GLU A 318 12.63 12.07 -20.27
N LEU A 319 12.43 13.07 -19.41
CA LEU A 319 12.88 13.02 -18.02
C LEU A 319 12.17 11.89 -17.24
N LEU A 320 10.88 11.70 -17.46
CA LEU A 320 10.13 10.59 -16.89
C LEU A 320 10.72 9.24 -17.34
N ASP A 321 10.86 9.05 -18.66
CA ASP A 321 11.36 7.81 -19.24
C ASP A 321 12.79 7.48 -18.75
N LEU A 322 13.66 8.48 -18.66
CA LEU A 322 15.00 8.31 -18.10
C LEU A 322 14.95 7.87 -16.64
N SER A 323 14.06 8.46 -15.83
CA SER A 323 13.88 8.07 -14.43
C SER A 323 13.40 6.62 -14.31
N LEU A 324 12.37 6.25 -15.06
CA LEU A 324 11.83 4.88 -15.09
C LEU A 324 12.90 3.86 -15.52
N ARG A 325 13.62 4.17 -16.58
CA ARG A 325 14.70 3.32 -17.10
C ARG A 325 15.85 3.14 -16.10
N GLN A 326 16.25 4.20 -15.40
CA GLN A 326 17.30 4.12 -14.38
C GLN A 326 16.90 3.21 -13.22
N HIS A 327 15.68 3.34 -12.72
CA HIS A 327 15.18 2.52 -11.62
C HIS A 327 15.04 1.05 -12.02
N LEU A 328 14.50 0.77 -13.22
CA LEU A 328 14.40 -0.59 -13.73
C LEU A 328 15.79 -1.25 -13.88
N ARG A 329 16.77 -0.52 -14.43
CA ARG A 329 18.15 -1.02 -14.55
C ARG A 329 18.79 -1.25 -13.17
N ALA A 330 18.59 -0.34 -12.23
CA ALA A 330 19.10 -0.49 -10.87
C ALA A 330 18.53 -1.75 -10.21
N MET A 331 17.23 -2.01 -10.34
CA MET A 331 16.57 -3.22 -9.82
C MET A 331 17.14 -4.49 -10.47
N ILE A 332 17.30 -4.50 -11.80
CA ILE A 332 17.86 -5.63 -12.54
C ILE A 332 19.30 -5.91 -12.07
N SER A 333 20.14 -4.87 -12.01
CA SER A 333 21.54 -4.99 -11.58
C SER A 333 21.67 -5.41 -10.10
N ALA A 334 20.83 -4.91 -9.21
CA ALA A 334 20.82 -5.29 -7.80
C ALA A 334 20.51 -6.78 -7.59
N LYS A 335 19.80 -7.40 -8.54
CA LYS A 335 19.53 -8.85 -8.54
C LYS A 335 20.58 -9.67 -9.30
N GLY A 336 21.67 -9.05 -9.76
CA GLY A 336 22.77 -9.71 -10.43
C GLY A 336 22.51 -10.03 -11.90
N TYR A 337 21.58 -9.34 -12.54
CA TYR A 337 21.30 -9.46 -13.98
C TYR A 337 21.78 -8.21 -14.74
N SER A 338 22.03 -8.36 -16.05
CA SER A 338 22.51 -7.30 -16.96
C SER A 338 21.55 -7.09 -18.10
#